data_4d0e87dc76f1b407e423a1604579eeea
#
_entry.id   4d0e87dc76f1b407e423a1604579eeea
#
_cell.length_a   1.000
_cell.length_b   1.000
_cell.length_c   1.000
_cell.angle_alpha   90.00
_cell.angle_beta   90.00
_cell.angle_gamma   90.00
#
_symmetry.space_group_name_H-M   'P 1'
#
loop_
_entity.id
_entity.type
_entity.pdbx_description
1 polymer ?
#
loop_
_entity_poly.entity_id
_entity_poly.type
_entity_poly.pdbx_seq_one_letter_code
_entity_poly.pdbx_strand_id
1 'polypeptide(L)'
;APGLSAPDGGRKIYFVRHGKTEWNNQFRYQGATNVPLCAEGMEQANRAGLRLSKLDIDAVICSPLDRAFETAGRIAAYHPGLRIEKNPLLSEVNFGEWEGLTVPEIKAHSGEELFYKWRRNELHVSVPGGESADAVYERASRAAEELVSRPEERIVVVGHGAMFRALFLPLLGIPRSNIFWKMRIDNCSISAVSVDKNGKVTLSFLNDTLHMLVPEDEIADLPLA
;
A
#
# COMPACT_ATOMS: atom_id res chain seq x y z
N ALA A 1 -8.45 -13.42 23.31
CA ALA A 1 -8.39 -11.99 23.03
C ALA A 1 -9.73 -11.56 22.46
N PRO A 2 -10.38 -10.47 22.94
CA PRO A 2 -11.60 -9.98 22.33
C PRO A 2 -11.24 -9.37 20.97
N GLY A 3 -11.68 -10.06 20.03
CA GLY A 3 -12.01 -9.90 18.69
C GLY A 3 -11.56 -8.72 17.90
N LEU A 4 -10.82 -9.05 16.92
CA LEU A 4 -10.63 -8.39 15.65
C LEU A 4 -11.78 -8.74 14.65
N SER A 5 -12.97 -9.02 15.15
CA SER A 5 -14.16 -9.06 14.31
C SER A 5 -14.50 -7.62 13.91
N ALA A 6 -14.71 -7.40 12.63
CA ALA A 6 -15.32 -6.15 12.18
C ALA A 6 -16.62 -5.92 12.98
N PRO A 7 -16.91 -4.71 13.45
CA PRO A 7 -18.14 -4.48 14.18
C PRO A 7 -19.34 -4.90 13.32
N ASP A 8 -20.20 -5.73 13.87
CA ASP A 8 -21.50 -6.13 13.30
C ASP A 8 -21.51 -6.78 11.89
N GLY A 9 -20.66 -7.78 11.64
CA GLY A 9 -20.65 -8.50 10.36
C GLY A 9 -20.11 -7.69 9.20
N GLY A 10 -19.25 -6.74 9.47
CA GLY A 10 -18.50 -5.98 8.50
C GLY A 10 -17.22 -6.70 8.03
N ARG A 11 -16.55 -6.12 7.05
CA ARG A 11 -15.32 -6.64 6.46
C ARG A 11 -14.11 -5.88 6.97
N LYS A 12 -12.92 -6.50 6.91
CA LYS A 12 -11.64 -5.86 7.24
C LYS A 12 -10.68 -5.97 6.07
N ILE A 13 -10.10 -4.84 5.66
CA ILE A 13 -9.12 -4.79 4.59
C ILE A 13 -7.80 -4.31 5.16
N TYR A 14 -6.77 -5.17 5.03
CA TYR A 14 -5.41 -4.91 5.47
C TYR A 14 -4.57 -4.47 4.27
N PHE A 15 -3.90 -3.35 4.37
CA PHE A 15 -3.01 -2.81 3.35
C PHE A 15 -1.57 -3.00 3.78
N VAL A 16 -0.78 -3.67 2.96
CA VAL A 16 0.64 -3.93 3.20
C VAL A 16 1.44 -3.29 2.08
N ARG A 17 2.30 -2.32 2.41
CA ARG A 17 3.24 -1.81 1.42
C ARG A 17 4.31 -2.87 1.16
N HIS A 18 4.73 -3.04 -0.09
CA HIS A 18 5.82 -3.97 -0.46
C HIS A 18 7.06 -3.78 0.40
N GLY A 19 7.87 -4.85 0.55
CA GLY A 19 9.16 -4.82 1.22
C GLY A 19 10.17 -3.90 0.53
N LYS A 20 11.28 -3.60 1.20
CA LYS A 20 12.33 -2.75 0.64
C LYS A 20 12.90 -3.30 -0.68
N THR A 21 13.26 -2.39 -1.54
CA THR A 21 14.07 -2.61 -2.75
C THR A 21 15.38 -1.84 -2.62
N GLU A 22 16.34 -2.09 -3.48
CA GLU A 22 17.58 -1.32 -3.47
C GLU A 22 17.34 0.18 -3.73
N TRP A 23 16.36 0.51 -4.55
CA TRP A 23 16.00 1.91 -4.79
C TRP A 23 15.37 2.60 -3.57
N ASN A 24 14.72 1.87 -2.66
CA ASN A 24 14.30 2.44 -1.37
C ASN A 24 15.51 2.83 -0.51
N ASN A 25 16.54 1.98 -0.46
CA ASN A 25 17.78 2.26 0.29
C ASN A 25 18.50 3.49 -0.28
N GLN A 26 18.42 3.68 -1.59
CA GLN A 26 19.01 4.82 -2.30
C GLN A 26 18.09 6.05 -2.37
N PHE A 27 16.90 6.02 -1.78
CA PHE A 27 15.90 7.10 -1.84
C PHE A 27 15.48 7.50 -3.26
N ARG A 28 15.48 6.53 -4.21
CA ARG A 28 15.07 6.74 -5.59
C ARG A 28 13.58 6.49 -5.77
N TYR A 29 12.94 7.30 -6.59
CA TYR A 29 11.56 7.09 -7.03
C TYR A 29 11.49 5.84 -7.91
N GLN A 30 10.55 4.94 -7.64
CA GLN A 30 10.45 3.67 -8.37
C GLN A 30 9.36 3.67 -9.43
N GLY A 31 8.18 4.13 -9.06
CA GLY A 31 7.03 4.18 -9.95
C GLY A 31 6.67 2.84 -10.58
N ALA A 32 6.46 2.85 -11.90
CA ALA A 32 6.13 1.69 -12.70
C ALA A 32 7.35 0.80 -12.99
N THR A 33 8.58 1.30 -12.79
CA THR A 33 9.80 0.49 -12.97
C THR A 33 9.80 -0.71 -12.04
N ASN A 34 10.07 -1.88 -12.62
CA ASN A 34 9.96 -3.16 -11.93
C ASN A 34 11.28 -3.51 -11.20
N VAL A 35 11.45 -2.93 -10.01
CA VAL A 35 12.62 -3.17 -9.13
C VAL A 35 12.28 -4.28 -8.14
N PRO A 36 13.07 -5.38 -8.05
CA PRO A 36 12.82 -6.49 -7.15
C PRO A 36 13.06 -6.13 -5.68
N LEU A 37 12.57 -6.97 -4.77
CA LEU A 37 12.91 -6.87 -3.35
C LEU A 37 14.42 -7.07 -3.15
N CYS A 38 15.03 -6.31 -2.24
CA CYS A 38 16.35 -6.63 -1.71
C CYS A 38 16.24 -7.66 -0.57
N ALA A 39 17.38 -8.16 -0.08
CA ALA A 39 17.38 -9.16 0.99
C ALA A 39 16.64 -8.70 2.25
N GLU A 40 16.84 -7.44 2.66
CA GLU A 40 16.10 -6.84 3.78
C GLU A 40 14.59 -6.80 3.49
N GLY A 41 14.19 -6.47 2.26
CA GLY A 41 12.78 -6.43 1.86
C GLY A 41 12.10 -7.80 1.86
N MET A 42 12.84 -8.85 1.51
CA MET A 42 12.34 -10.22 1.61
C MET A 42 12.11 -10.63 3.07
N GLU A 43 13.03 -10.26 3.96
CA GLU A 43 12.87 -10.48 5.40
C GLU A 43 11.67 -9.69 5.96
N GLN A 44 11.53 -8.43 5.62
CA GLN A 44 10.37 -7.62 6.00
C GLN A 44 9.06 -8.26 5.54
N ALA A 45 9.01 -8.78 4.32
CA ALA A 45 7.83 -9.45 3.78
C ALA A 45 7.49 -10.76 4.53
N ASN A 46 8.50 -11.54 4.94
CA ASN A 46 8.31 -12.72 5.81
C ASN A 46 7.71 -12.32 7.16
N ARG A 47 8.25 -11.28 7.80
CA ARG A 47 7.76 -10.77 9.09
C ARG A 47 6.31 -10.25 8.99
N ALA A 48 5.96 -9.56 7.90
CA ALA A 48 4.58 -9.16 7.64
C ALA A 48 3.66 -10.36 7.44
N GLY A 49 4.12 -11.40 6.73
CA GLY A 49 3.38 -12.66 6.59
C GLY A 49 3.14 -13.35 7.93
N LEU A 50 4.18 -13.46 8.77
CA LEU A 50 4.07 -14.04 10.11
C LEU A 50 3.11 -13.24 11.01
N ARG A 51 3.13 -11.90 10.90
CA ARG A 51 2.20 -11.01 11.60
C ARG A 51 0.73 -11.25 11.27
N LEU A 52 0.46 -11.62 10.02
CA LEU A 52 -0.90 -11.88 9.52
C LEU A 52 -1.28 -13.37 9.61
N SER A 53 -0.35 -14.26 9.97
CA SER A 53 -0.50 -15.72 9.89
C SER A 53 -1.66 -16.31 10.69
N LYS A 54 -2.07 -15.66 11.79
CA LYS A 54 -3.18 -16.10 12.64
C LYS A 54 -4.54 -15.55 12.23
N LEU A 55 -4.61 -14.73 11.18
CA LEU A 55 -5.87 -14.26 10.64
C LEU A 55 -6.42 -15.27 9.63
N ASP A 56 -7.73 -15.46 9.64
CA ASP A 56 -8.43 -16.18 8.58
C ASP A 56 -8.60 -15.25 7.38
N ILE A 57 -7.58 -15.16 6.52
CA ILE A 57 -7.61 -14.32 5.32
C ILE A 57 -8.38 -15.05 4.22
N ASP A 58 -9.33 -14.36 3.58
CA ASP A 58 -10.15 -14.90 2.51
C ASP A 58 -9.61 -14.57 1.10
N ALA A 59 -8.89 -13.44 0.96
CA ALA A 59 -8.31 -13.02 -0.31
C ALA A 59 -6.99 -12.26 -0.14
N VAL A 60 -6.07 -12.47 -1.07
CA VAL A 60 -4.84 -11.68 -1.22
C VAL A 60 -4.84 -11.04 -2.61
N ILE A 61 -4.89 -9.72 -2.65
CA ILE A 61 -4.89 -8.92 -3.87
C ILE A 61 -3.62 -8.08 -3.91
N CYS A 62 -2.94 -8.00 -5.03
CA CYS A 62 -1.72 -7.21 -5.10
C CYS A 62 -1.55 -6.44 -6.40
N SER A 63 -0.71 -5.41 -6.35
CA SER A 63 -0.14 -4.81 -7.55
C SER A 63 0.57 -5.88 -8.40
N PRO A 64 0.53 -5.78 -9.75
CA PRO A 64 1.24 -6.72 -10.62
C PRO A 64 2.77 -6.57 -10.59
N LEU A 65 3.32 -5.48 -10.02
CA LEU A 65 4.75 -5.24 -9.93
C LEU A 65 5.44 -6.25 -8.99
N ASP A 66 6.62 -6.76 -9.39
CA ASP A 66 7.28 -7.90 -8.74
C ASP A 66 7.47 -7.69 -7.23
N ARG A 67 7.94 -6.53 -6.79
CA ARG A 67 8.12 -6.23 -5.36
C ARG A 67 6.85 -6.40 -4.53
N ALA A 68 5.70 -6.06 -5.09
CA ALA A 68 4.41 -6.24 -4.42
C ALA A 68 3.93 -7.70 -4.53
N PHE A 69 4.11 -8.33 -5.67
CA PHE A 69 3.75 -9.72 -5.88
C PHE A 69 4.60 -10.67 -5.03
N GLU A 70 5.91 -10.44 -4.93
CA GLU A 70 6.81 -11.21 -4.04
C GLU A 70 6.42 -11.03 -2.56
N THR A 71 6.09 -9.79 -2.15
CA THR A 71 5.60 -9.52 -0.78
C THR A 71 4.29 -10.27 -0.52
N ALA A 72 3.35 -10.24 -1.47
CA ALA A 72 2.09 -10.98 -1.39
C ALA A 72 2.33 -12.51 -1.30
N GLY A 73 3.31 -13.02 -2.04
CA GLY A 73 3.72 -14.43 -1.99
C GLY A 73 4.18 -14.86 -0.60
N ARG A 74 4.97 -14.02 0.08
CA ARG A 74 5.42 -14.30 1.45
C ARG A 74 4.28 -14.29 2.46
N ILE A 75 3.29 -13.43 2.28
CA ILE A 75 2.08 -13.40 3.11
C ILE A 75 1.22 -14.64 2.82
N ALA A 76 0.94 -14.93 1.55
CA ALA A 76 0.11 -16.07 1.16
C ALA A 76 0.69 -17.44 1.56
N ALA A 77 2.01 -17.54 1.75
CA ALA A 77 2.66 -18.75 2.23
C ALA A 77 2.16 -19.22 3.60
N TYR A 78 1.65 -18.30 4.42
CA TYR A 78 1.02 -18.63 5.73
C TYR A 78 -0.47 -18.95 5.63
N HIS A 79 -1.08 -18.87 4.45
CA HIS A 79 -2.50 -19.12 4.20
C HIS A 79 -2.69 -20.14 3.07
N PRO A 80 -2.48 -21.46 3.35
CA PRO A 80 -2.52 -22.49 2.32
C PRO A 80 -3.85 -22.50 1.56
N GLY A 81 -3.78 -22.56 0.23
CA GLY A 81 -4.95 -22.57 -0.65
C GLY A 81 -5.39 -21.20 -1.17
N LEU A 82 -4.91 -20.09 -0.60
CA LEU A 82 -5.21 -18.78 -1.15
C LEU A 82 -4.44 -18.54 -2.46
N ARG A 83 -5.16 -18.02 -3.45
CA ARG A 83 -4.57 -17.52 -4.69
C ARG A 83 -4.34 -16.02 -4.59
N ILE A 84 -3.22 -15.56 -5.15
CA ILE A 84 -2.91 -14.14 -5.23
C ILE A 84 -3.54 -13.59 -6.50
N GLU A 85 -4.42 -12.61 -6.34
CA GLU A 85 -5.04 -11.86 -7.43
C GLU A 85 -4.22 -10.63 -7.76
N LYS A 86 -3.80 -10.47 -9.02
CA LYS A 86 -3.13 -9.26 -9.49
C LYS A 86 -4.16 -8.24 -9.95
N ASN A 87 -4.12 -7.03 -9.39
CA ASN A 87 -4.99 -5.94 -9.80
C ASN A 87 -4.15 -4.75 -10.32
N PRO A 88 -4.21 -4.41 -11.61
CA PRO A 88 -3.48 -3.28 -12.20
C PRO A 88 -3.82 -1.93 -11.59
N LEU A 89 -5.01 -1.76 -11.02
CA LEU A 89 -5.40 -0.51 -10.34
C LEU A 89 -4.54 -0.22 -9.11
N LEU A 90 -3.90 -1.24 -8.53
CA LEU A 90 -3.01 -1.13 -7.38
C LEU A 90 -1.54 -0.84 -7.74
N SER A 91 -1.21 -0.72 -9.04
CA SER A 91 0.14 -0.36 -9.47
C SER A 91 0.59 0.96 -8.85
N GLU A 92 1.90 1.11 -8.60
CA GLU A 92 2.43 2.38 -8.11
C GLU A 92 2.16 3.50 -9.12
N VAL A 93 2.18 4.72 -8.65
CA VAL A 93 2.12 5.90 -9.51
C VAL A 93 3.25 5.83 -10.52
N ASN A 94 2.93 5.98 -11.80
CA ASN A 94 3.95 6.11 -12.84
C ASN A 94 4.61 7.49 -12.72
N PHE A 95 5.86 7.51 -12.28
CA PHE A 95 6.64 8.75 -12.12
C PHE A 95 7.42 9.14 -13.37
N GLY A 96 7.25 8.45 -14.48
CA GLY A 96 7.85 8.82 -15.76
C GLY A 96 9.34 9.09 -15.66
N GLU A 97 9.77 10.29 -16.08
CA GLU A 97 11.18 10.69 -16.08
C GLU A 97 11.81 10.84 -14.68
N TRP A 98 11.01 10.78 -13.62
CA TRP A 98 11.53 10.81 -12.24
C TRP A 98 11.91 9.43 -11.72
N GLU A 99 11.56 8.36 -12.43
CA GLU A 99 11.91 7.00 -12.02
C GLU A 99 13.42 6.79 -12.04
N GLY A 100 13.95 6.22 -10.97
CA GLY A 100 15.39 6.05 -10.76
C GLY A 100 16.10 7.29 -10.19
N LEU A 101 15.43 8.44 -10.10
CA LEU A 101 16.03 9.66 -9.57
C LEU A 101 15.74 9.84 -8.07
N THR A 102 16.70 10.45 -7.38
CA THR A 102 16.52 10.98 -6.02
C THR A 102 15.84 12.35 -6.05
N VAL A 103 15.35 12.86 -4.92
CA VAL A 103 14.73 14.20 -4.85
C VAL A 103 15.65 15.33 -5.34
N PRO A 104 16.95 15.39 -4.97
CA PRO A 104 17.85 16.38 -5.53
C PRO A 104 18.00 16.27 -7.06
N GLU A 105 18.12 15.04 -7.59
CA GLU A 105 18.22 14.80 -9.04
C GLU A 105 16.94 15.21 -9.78
N ILE A 106 15.75 14.92 -9.22
CA ILE A 106 14.46 15.36 -9.76
C ILE A 106 14.39 16.89 -9.85
N LYS A 107 14.77 17.59 -8.80
CA LYS A 107 14.77 19.05 -8.77
C LYS A 107 15.73 19.66 -9.78
N ALA A 108 16.89 19.04 -9.96
CA ALA A 108 17.86 19.46 -10.97
C ALA A 108 17.35 19.21 -12.39
N HIS A 109 16.63 18.08 -12.61
CA HIS A 109 16.12 17.67 -13.91
C HIS A 109 14.86 18.47 -14.35
N SER A 110 13.88 18.57 -13.46
CA SER A 110 12.54 19.08 -13.76
C SER A 110 12.22 20.43 -13.12
N GLY A 111 13.10 20.97 -12.29
CA GLY A 111 12.91 22.20 -11.54
C GLY A 111 12.15 21.99 -10.21
N GLU A 112 12.50 22.80 -9.23
CA GLU A 112 11.90 22.74 -7.89
C GLU A 112 10.40 23.07 -7.90
N GLU A 113 9.98 23.99 -8.78
CA GLU A 113 8.60 24.42 -8.85
C GLU A 113 7.66 23.26 -9.22
N LEU A 114 7.99 22.49 -10.26
CA LEU A 114 7.21 21.33 -10.69
C LEU A 114 7.16 20.27 -9.59
N PHE A 115 8.31 19.98 -8.96
CA PHE A 115 8.38 19.03 -7.86
C PHE A 115 7.46 19.43 -6.70
N TYR A 116 7.47 20.69 -6.28
CA TYR A 116 6.62 21.14 -5.18
C TYR A 116 5.14 21.22 -5.54
N LYS A 117 4.78 21.60 -6.78
CA LYS A 117 3.39 21.55 -7.27
C LYS A 117 2.85 20.11 -7.19
N TRP A 118 3.63 19.14 -7.67
CA TRP A 118 3.27 17.74 -7.57
C TRP A 118 3.16 17.27 -6.10
N ARG A 119 4.10 17.67 -5.25
CA ARG A 119 4.07 17.37 -3.80
C ARG A 119 2.85 17.98 -3.08
N ARG A 120 2.33 19.09 -3.55
CA ARG A 120 1.09 19.70 -3.03
C ARG A 120 -0.17 19.06 -3.61
N ASN A 121 -0.03 18.09 -4.52
CA ASN A 121 -1.15 17.44 -5.22
C ASN A 121 -2.05 18.45 -5.96
N GLU A 122 -1.41 19.45 -6.58
CA GLU A 122 -2.13 20.46 -7.36
C GLU A 122 -2.81 19.83 -8.57
N LEU A 123 -3.99 20.34 -8.93
CA LEU A 123 -4.77 19.87 -10.07
C LEU A 123 -3.99 20.03 -11.37
N HIS A 124 -4.18 19.09 -12.29
CA HIS A 124 -3.58 19.09 -13.64
C HIS A 124 -2.05 19.04 -13.68
N VAL A 125 -1.39 18.85 -12.54
CA VAL A 125 0.06 18.65 -12.52
C VAL A 125 0.39 17.20 -12.86
N SER A 126 1.24 17.01 -13.86
CA SER A 126 1.77 15.70 -14.24
C SER A 126 3.29 15.68 -14.13
N VAL A 127 3.83 14.51 -13.80
CA VAL A 127 5.26 14.24 -13.96
C VAL A 127 5.53 14.02 -15.46
N PRO A 128 6.61 14.56 -16.03
CA PRO A 128 6.94 14.30 -17.44
C PRO A 128 7.02 12.80 -17.74
N GLY A 129 6.27 12.36 -18.76
CA GLY A 129 6.18 10.94 -19.13
C GLY A 129 5.43 10.04 -18.13
N GLY A 130 4.87 10.60 -17.05
CA GLY A 130 4.18 9.87 -15.99
C GLY A 130 2.69 10.17 -15.90
N GLU A 131 2.06 9.67 -14.83
CA GLU A 131 0.65 9.92 -14.54
C GLU A 131 0.42 11.35 -14.03
N SER A 132 -0.71 11.93 -14.42
CA SER A 132 -1.20 13.15 -13.78
C SER A 132 -1.79 12.83 -12.40
N ALA A 133 -1.80 13.82 -11.52
CA ALA A 133 -2.45 13.68 -10.22
C ALA A 133 -3.96 13.36 -10.34
N ASP A 134 -4.62 13.79 -11.42
CA ASP A 134 -6.02 13.46 -11.71
C ASP A 134 -6.18 11.99 -12.08
N ALA A 135 -5.34 11.47 -12.98
CA ALA A 135 -5.37 10.05 -13.38
C ALA A 135 -5.11 9.11 -12.20
N VAL A 136 -4.16 9.47 -11.33
CA VAL A 136 -3.89 8.71 -10.09
C VAL A 136 -5.12 8.68 -9.19
N TYR A 137 -5.79 9.80 -8.99
CA TYR A 137 -6.98 9.87 -8.14
C TYR A 137 -8.16 9.10 -8.73
N GLU A 138 -8.40 9.18 -10.04
CA GLU A 138 -9.45 8.39 -10.72
C GLU A 138 -9.20 6.89 -10.59
N ARG A 139 -7.96 6.45 -10.82
CA ARG A 139 -7.56 5.06 -10.66
C ARG A 139 -7.71 4.58 -9.21
N ALA A 140 -7.35 5.42 -8.24
CA ALA A 140 -7.51 5.16 -6.82
C ALA A 140 -9.00 5.05 -6.42
N SER A 141 -9.86 5.90 -6.97
CA SER A 141 -11.30 5.86 -6.72
C SER A 141 -11.92 4.54 -7.23
N ARG A 142 -11.56 4.11 -8.44
CA ARG A 142 -12.00 2.82 -8.97
C ARG A 142 -11.50 1.64 -8.13
N ALA A 143 -10.24 1.66 -7.68
CA ALA A 143 -9.71 0.64 -6.80
C ALA A 143 -10.45 0.60 -5.45
N ALA A 144 -10.81 1.77 -4.90
CA ALA A 144 -11.58 1.87 -3.66
C ALA A 144 -12.98 1.24 -3.81
N GLU A 145 -13.69 1.57 -4.90
CA GLU A 145 -15.01 1.00 -5.21
C GLU A 145 -14.95 -0.52 -5.35
N GLU A 146 -13.97 -1.04 -6.09
CA GLU A 146 -13.77 -2.49 -6.24
C GLU A 146 -13.53 -3.16 -4.88
N LEU A 147 -12.63 -2.62 -4.05
CA LEU A 147 -12.31 -3.20 -2.74
C LEU A 147 -13.50 -3.16 -1.78
N VAL A 148 -14.25 -2.06 -1.76
CA VAL A 148 -15.45 -1.94 -0.91
C VAL A 148 -16.59 -2.85 -1.37
N SER A 149 -16.69 -3.19 -2.64
CA SER A 149 -17.73 -4.07 -3.18
C SER A 149 -17.45 -5.57 -3.01
N ARG A 150 -16.25 -5.95 -2.62
CA ARG A 150 -15.85 -7.37 -2.50
C ARG A 150 -16.64 -8.09 -1.41
N PRO A 151 -16.99 -9.38 -1.61
CA PRO A 151 -17.76 -10.17 -0.65
C PRO A 151 -16.93 -10.75 0.50
N GLU A 152 -15.60 -10.86 0.34
CA GLU A 152 -14.72 -11.49 1.31
C GLU A 152 -14.65 -10.68 2.62
N GLU A 153 -14.61 -11.35 3.76
CA GLU A 153 -14.62 -10.69 5.07
C GLU A 153 -13.27 -10.11 5.46
N ARG A 154 -12.18 -10.80 5.10
CA ARG A 154 -10.79 -10.39 5.42
C ARG A 154 -9.92 -10.42 4.18
N ILE A 155 -9.54 -9.26 3.72
CA ILE A 155 -8.76 -9.07 2.50
C ILE A 155 -7.41 -8.49 2.86
N VAL A 156 -6.33 -9.03 2.29
CA VAL A 156 -5.00 -8.40 2.29
C VAL A 156 -4.75 -7.79 0.92
N VAL A 157 -4.41 -6.51 0.91
CA VAL A 157 -4.06 -5.74 -0.28
C VAL A 157 -2.58 -5.37 -0.22
N VAL A 158 -1.78 -5.85 -1.16
CA VAL A 158 -0.35 -5.54 -1.20
C VAL A 158 -0.06 -4.56 -2.34
N GLY A 159 0.55 -3.43 -1.99
CA GLY A 159 0.77 -2.34 -2.94
C GLY A 159 1.93 -1.42 -2.56
N HIS A 160 1.74 -0.14 -2.83
CA HIS A 160 2.82 0.84 -2.86
C HIS A 160 2.50 2.09 -2.05
N GLY A 161 3.56 2.85 -1.76
CA GLY A 161 3.44 4.01 -0.87
C GLY A 161 2.62 5.17 -1.42
N ALA A 162 2.85 5.58 -2.66
CA ALA A 162 2.10 6.69 -3.25
C ALA A 162 0.68 6.25 -3.62
N MET A 163 0.52 5.05 -4.18
CA MET A 163 -0.80 4.50 -4.51
C MET A 163 -1.70 4.36 -3.27
N PHE A 164 -1.20 3.86 -2.14
CA PHE A 164 -2.00 3.76 -0.92
C PHE A 164 -2.41 5.12 -0.35
N ARG A 165 -1.53 6.12 -0.42
CA ARG A 165 -1.92 7.48 -0.04
C ARG A 165 -3.05 8.02 -0.90
N ALA A 166 -3.01 7.75 -2.22
CA ALA A 166 -4.10 8.13 -3.12
C ALA A 166 -5.38 7.37 -2.81
N LEU A 167 -5.27 6.05 -2.57
CA LEU A 167 -6.39 5.14 -2.32
C LEU A 167 -7.14 5.44 -1.02
N PHE A 168 -6.43 5.82 0.04
CA PHE A 168 -7.07 6.15 1.32
C PHE A 168 -7.97 7.39 1.24
N LEU A 169 -7.76 8.29 0.29
CA LEU A 169 -8.64 9.47 0.14
C LEU A 169 -10.06 9.06 -0.24
N PRO A 170 -10.32 8.40 -1.39
CA PRO A 170 -11.67 7.97 -1.74
C PRO A 170 -12.22 6.91 -0.78
N LEU A 171 -11.39 5.97 -0.28
CA LEU A 171 -11.83 4.97 0.70
C LEU A 171 -12.43 5.59 1.96
N LEU A 172 -11.86 6.68 2.45
CA LEU A 172 -12.30 7.35 3.67
C LEU A 172 -13.25 8.51 3.41
N GLY A 173 -13.66 8.74 2.16
CA GLY A 173 -14.48 9.88 1.79
C GLY A 173 -13.78 11.23 2.02
N ILE A 174 -12.45 11.25 2.02
CA ILE A 174 -11.66 12.48 2.20
C ILE A 174 -11.51 13.16 0.83
N PRO A 175 -11.91 14.43 0.69
CA PRO A 175 -11.68 15.17 -0.52
C PRO A 175 -10.20 15.19 -0.91
N ARG A 176 -9.93 15.20 -2.21
CA ARG A 176 -8.57 15.36 -2.70
C ARG A 176 -7.91 16.61 -2.10
N SER A 177 -6.80 16.42 -1.42
CA SER A 177 -6.10 17.46 -0.68
C SER A 177 -4.62 17.15 -0.49
N ASN A 178 -3.89 18.06 0.11
CA ASN A 178 -2.48 17.87 0.46
C ASN A 178 -2.22 16.87 1.61
N ILE A 179 -3.26 16.25 2.18
CA ILE A 179 -3.11 15.21 3.22
C ILE A 179 -2.39 13.96 2.71
N PHE A 180 -2.41 13.74 1.39
CA PHE A 180 -1.69 12.66 0.71
C PHE A 180 -0.26 12.47 1.27
N TRP A 181 0.53 13.54 1.37
CA TRP A 181 1.91 13.49 1.85
C TRP A 181 2.05 13.56 3.38
N LYS A 182 0.95 13.73 4.09
CA LYS A 182 0.93 13.71 5.56
C LYS A 182 0.76 12.30 6.13
N MET A 183 0.43 11.32 5.30
CA MET A 183 0.35 9.91 5.69
C MET A 183 1.70 9.24 5.49
N ARG A 184 2.25 8.67 6.56
CA ARG A 184 3.43 7.82 6.50
C ARG A 184 2.99 6.38 6.19
N ILE A 185 3.64 5.74 5.22
CA ILE A 185 3.43 4.35 4.82
C ILE A 185 4.81 3.73 4.60
N ASP A 186 5.33 3.03 5.58
CA ASP A 186 6.67 2.41 5.54
C ASP A 186 6.65 1.07 4.79
N ASN A 187 7.81 0.58 4.36
CA ASN A 187 7.91 -0.73 3.71
C ASN A 187 7.44 -1.83 4.67
N CYS A 188 6.63 -2.74 4.18
CA CYS A 188 5.93 -3.79 4.94
C CYS A 188 5.12 -3.28 6.15
N SER A 189 4.84 -1.98 6.27
CA SER A 189 3.86 -1.52 7.25
C SER A 189 2.48 -2.07 6.91
N ILE A 190 1.70 -2.33 7.95
CA ILE A 190 0.33 -2.77 7.85
C ILE A 190 -0.58 -1.60 8.25
N SER A 191 -1.61 -1.36 7.45
CA SER A 191 -2.70 -0.43 7.77
C SER A 191 -4.02 -1.18 7.61
N ALA A 192 -5.09 -0.78 8.29
CA ALA A 192 -6.37 -1.45 8.11
C ALA A 192 -7.54 -0.49 8.13
N VAL A 193 -8.55 -0.85 7.33
CA VAL A 193 -9.88 -0.25 7.39
C VAL A 193 -10.92 -1.31 7.70
N SER A 194 -11.99 -0.89 8.34
CA SER A 194 -13.21 -1.69 8.49
C SER A 194 -14.29 -1.15 7.58
N VAL A 195 -15.03 -2.05 6.93
CA VAL A 195 -16.16 -1.71 6.06
C VAL A 195 -17.41 -2.31 6.68
N ASP A 196 -18.37 -1.48 7.10
CA ASP A 196 -19.62 -1.96 7.67
C ASP A 196 -20.58 -2.50 6.60
N LYS A 197 -21.71 -3.07 7.03
CA LYS A 197 -22.74 -3.62 6.13
C LYS A 197 -23.39 -2.59 5.19
N ASN A 198 -23.24 -1.31 5.46
CA ASN A 198 -23.74 -0.23 4.63
C ASN A 198 -22.66 0.33 3.70
N GLY A 199 -21.46 -0.27 3.69
CA GLY A 199 -20.32 0.20 2.89
C GLY A 199 -19.57 1.38 3.48
N LYS A 200 -19.87 1.79 4.73
CA LYS A 200 -19.13 2.86 5.41
C LYS A 200 -17.75 2.36 5.81
N VAL A 201 -16.73 3.09 5.41
CA VAL A 201 -15.33 2.77 5.69
C VAL A 201 -14.82 3.56 6.89
N THR A 202 -14.13 2.90 7.79
CA THR A 202 -13.49 3.50 8.97
C THR A 202 -12.03 3.06 9.01
N LEU A 203 -11.11 4.01 9.15
CA LEU A 203 -9.69 3.71 9.37
C LEU A 203 -9.51 3.11 10.77
N SER A 204 -9.04 1.87 10.84
CA SER A 204 -8.77 1.19 12.12
C SER A 204 -7.40 1.60 12.67
N PHE A 205 -6.36 1.50 11.84
CA PHE A 205 -5.00 1.95 12.16
C PHE A 205 -4.20 2.21 10.88
N LEU A 206 -3.12 2.97 11.00
CA LEU A 206 -2.26 3.37 9.90
C LEU A 206 -0.80 3.12 10.24
N ASN A 207 -0.06 2.49 9.31
CA ASN A 207 1.40 2.35 9.37
C ASN A 207 1.93 1.57 10.60
N ASP A 208 1.27 0.48 10.98
CA ASP A 208 1.80 -0.42 12.02
C ASP A 208 3.04 -1.15 11.50
N THR A 209 4.15 -1.00 12.22
CA THR A 209 5.45 -1.63 11.95
C THR A 209 5.98 -2.41 13.15
N LEU A 210 5.14 -2.70 14.14
CA LEU A 210 5.58 -3.32 15.39
C LEU A 210 6.28 -4.67 15.16
N HIS A 211 5.82 -5.44 14.18
CA HIS A 211 6.45 -6.71 13.78
C HIS A 211 7.88 -6.58 13.26
N MET A 212 8.36 -5.36 12.95
CA MET A 212 9.77 -5.12 12.61
C MET A 212 10.67 -4.94 13.83
N LEU A 213 10.11 -4.73 15.01
CA LEU A 213 10.81 -4.30 16.22
C LEU A 213 10.94 -5.39 17.28
N VAL A 214 10.21 -6.49 17.14
CA VAL A 214 10.19 -7.60 18.12
C VAL A 214 10.93 -8.83 17.59
N PRO A 215 11.36 -9.78 18.46
CA PRO A 215 11.84 -11.08 18.05
C PRO A 215 10.85 -11.84 17.16
N GLU A 216 11.36 -12.72 16.29
CA GLU A 216 10.52 -13.40 15.29
C GLU A 216 9.46 -14.29 15.93
N ASP A 217 9.79 -14.97 17.02
CA ASP A 217 8.90 -15.86 17.78
C ASP A 217 7.75 -15.13 18.48
N GLU A 218 7.85 -13.82 18.68
CA GLU A 218 6.80 -12.99 19.26
C GLU A 218 5.85 -12.38 18.22
N ILE A 219 6.22 -12.35 16.93
CA ILE A 219 5.49 -11.60 15.91
C ILE A 219 4.04 -12.07 15.77
N ALA A 220 3.82 -13.39 15.70
CA ALA A 220 2.50 -13.96 15.45
C ALA A 220 1.51 -13.71 16.60
N ASP A 221 2.00 -13.36 17.79
CA ASP A 221 1.18 -13.08 18.98
C ASP A 221 0.92 -11.59 19.20
N LEU A 222 1.53 -10.73 18.41
CA LEU A 222 1.28 -9.30 18.49
C LEU A 222 -0.19 -8.98 18.16
N PRO A 223 -0.89 -8.13 18.94
CA PRO A 223 -2.24 -7.70 18.60
C PRO A 223 -2.19 -6.83 17.31
N LEU A 224 -3.11 -7.06 16.38
CA LEU A 224 -3.44 -6.09 15.35
C LEU A 224 -4.49 -5.16 15.91
N ALA A 225 -4.23 -3.87 15.92
CA ALA A 225 -5.11 -2.86 16.52
C ALA A 225 -6.50 -2.81 15.83
#